data_74402063f22eb90de8d0f2b0c9967c14
#
_entry.id   74402063f22eb90de8d0f2b0c9967c14
#
_cell.length_a   1.000
_cell.length_b   1.000
_cell.length_c   1.000
_cell.angle_alpha   90.00
_cell.angle_beta   90.00
_cell.angle_gamma   90.00
#
_symmetry.space_group_name_H-M   'P 1'
#
loop_
_entity.id
_entity.type
_entity.pdbx_description
1 polymer ?
#
loop_
_entity_poly.entity_id
_entity_poly.type
_entity_poly.pdbx_seq_one_letter_code
_entity_poly.pdbx_strand_id
1 'polypeptide(L)'
;GQDATVDGLRAVLTGDMSNTVYKAIKAEAQGAADLAVALLNGKKAKTNGSTDNGSIKVPSVLLTPVGITKKNVKVVIADGFQKKADVCKGIEKLCSANGVK
;
A
#
# COMPACT_ATOMS: atom_id res chain seq x y z
N GLY A 1 7.91 10.18 -0.63
CA GLY A 1 7.52 9.63 0.68
C GLY A 1 7.09 8.19 0.59
N GLN A 2 6.82 7.57 1.74
CA GLN A 2 6.35 6.20 1.87
C GLN A 2 5.13 6.10 2.79
N ASP A 3 4.46 4.95 2.69
CA ASP A 3 3.40 4.45 3.57
C ASP A 3 2.02 5.09 3.40
N ALA A 4 1.83 6.01 2.47
CA ALA A 4 0.54 6.62 2.16
C ALA A 4 -0.24 7.03 3.43
N THR A 5 0.46 7.64 4.39
CA THR A 5 -0.14 8.17 5.62
C THR A 5 -1.13 9.29 5.30
N VAL A 6 -2.02 9.62 6.22
CA VAL A 6 -2.96 10.75 6.05
C VAL A 6 -2.22 12.03 5.67
N ASP A 7 -1.17 12.39 6.42
CA ASP A 7 -0.39 13.60 6.16
C ASP A 7 0.35 13.55 4.82
N GLY A 8 0.92 12.37 4.48
CA GLY A 8 1.57 12.17 3.18
C GLY A 8 0.61 12.32 2.01
N LEU A 9 -0.61 11.77 2.10
CA LEU A 9 -1.64 11.92 1.08
C LEU A 9 -2.12 13.37 0.96
N ARG A 10 -2.25 14.08 2.08
CA ARG A 10 -2.58 15.51 2.10
C ARG A 10 -1.49 16.33 1.42
N ALA A 11 -0.22 16.09 1.77
CA ALA A 11 0.92 16.77 1.16
C ALA A 11 1.01 16.50 -0.36
N VAL A 12 0.67 15.28 -0.81
CA VAL A 12 0.56 14.99 -2.24
C VAL A 12 -0.58 15.79 -2.88
N LEU A 13 -1.76 15.87 -2.24
CA LEU A 13 -2.89 16.61 -2.78
C LEU A 13 -2.62 18.12 -2.85
N THR A 14 -2.01 18.71 -1.82
CA THR A 14 -1.65 20.14 -1.77
C THR A 14 -0.50 20.47 -2.73
N GLY A 15 0.37 19.50 -3.02
CA GLY A 15 1.52 19.68 -3.91
C GLY A 15 2.84 19.90 -3.19
N ASP A 16 2.84 19.77 -1.86
CA ASP A 16 4.05 19.85 -1.03
C ASP A 16 4.93 18.60 -1.20
N MET A 17 4.31 17.48 -1.64
CA MET A 17 5.01 16.27 -2.04
C MET A 17 4.58 15.84 -3.44
N SER A 18 5.52 15.34 -4.23
CA SER A 18 5.26 14.81 -5.57
C SER A 18 4.56 13.45 -5.54
N ASN A 19 4.95 12.59 -4.61
CA ASN A 19 4.40 11.23 -4.46
C ASN A 19 4.59 10.66 -3.05
N THR A 20 3.84 9.60 -2.77
CA THR A 20 4.12 8.65 -1.70
C THR A 20 3.97 7.23 -2.22
N VAL A 21 4.45 6.22 -1.51
CA VAL A 21 4.32 4.81 -1.89
C VAL A 21 3.30 4.12 -1.00
N TYR A 22 2.29 3.53 -1.61
CA TYR A 22 1.29 2.72 -0.93
C TYR A 22 1.69 1.24 -0.98
N LYS A 23 1.84 0.65 0.18
CA LYS A 23 2.02 -0.78 0.39
C LYS A 23 0.76 -1.32 1.05
N ALA A 24 0.05 -2.22 0.38
CA ALA A 24 -1.22 -2.76 0.85
C ALA A 24 -0.99 -3.73 2.03
N ILE A 25 -0.93 -3.22 3.26
CA ILE A 25 -0.66 -3.99 4.49
C ILE A 25 -1.62 -5.17 4.63
N LYS A 26 -2.88 -5.03 4.22
CA LYS A 26 -3.85 -6.14 4.23
C LYS A 26 -3.38 -7.31 3.35
N ALA A 27 -2.85 -7.03 2.17
CA ALA A 27 -2.32 -8.06 1.27
C ALA A 27 -1.04 -8.71 1.85
N GLU A 28 -0.18 -7.93 2.50
CA GLU A 28 1.01 -8.46 3.19
C GLU A 28 0.62 -9.39 4.33
N ALA A 29 -0.30 -8.95 5.19
CA ALA A 29 -0.77 -9.74 6.32
C ALA A 29 -1.45 -11.03 5.88
N GLN A 30 -2.30 -10.98 4.84
CA GLN A 30 -2.96 -12.15 4.28
C GLN A 30 -1.94 -13.11 3.69
N GLY A 31 -0.98 -12.62 2.91
CA GLY A 31 0.08 -13.43 2.32
C GLY A 31 0.93 -14.13 3.39
N ALA A 32 1.30 -13.42 4.46
CA ALA A 32 2.03 -13.99 5.58
C ALA A 32 1.23 -15.08 6.30
N ALA A 33 -0.07 -14.84 6.54
CA ALA A 33 -0.95 -15.83 7.17
C ALA A 33 -1.11 -17.09 6.30
N ASP A 34 -1.31 -16.93 4.99
CA ASP A 34 -1.43 -18.04 4.06
C ASP A 34 -0.16 -18.90 4.00
N LEU A 35 1.02 -18.27 4.01
CA LEU A 35 2.31 -18.97 4.09
C LEU A 35 2.43 -19.74 5.40
N ALA A 36 2.12 -19.12 6.54
CA ALA A 36 2.21 -19.76 7.85
C ALA A 36 1.28 -20.98 7.94
N VAL A 37 0.03 -20.86 7.50
CA VAL A 37 -0.95 -21.96 7.49
C VAL A 37 -0.49 -23.09 6.57
N ALA A 38 0.04 -22.80 5.39
CA ALA A 38 0.55 -23.82 4.48
C ALA A 38 1.70 -24.61 5.11
N LEU A 39 2.65 -23.94 5.76
CA LEU A 39 3.78 -24.57 6.44
C LEU A 39 3.33 -25.41 7.64
N LEU A 40 2.40 -24.90 8.45
CA LEU A 40 1.83 -25.65 9.59
C LEU A 40 1.12 -26.95 9.16
N ASN A 41 0.50 -26.93 7.98
CA ASN A 41 -0.16 -28.10 7.39
C ASN A 41 0.79 -29.00 6.60
N GLY A 42 2.12 -28.80 6.69
CA GLY A 42 3.11 -29.58 5.96
C GLY A 42 3.07 -29.38 4.44
N LYS A 43 2.40 -28.33 3.95
CA LYS A 43 2.30 -28.03 2.53
C LYS A 43 3.45 -27.12 2.10
N LYS A 44 3.85 -27.25 0.83
CA LYS A 44 4.82 -26.34 0.24
C LYS A 44 4.20 -24.94 0.09
N ALA A 45 4.90 -23.92 0.55
CA ALA A 45 4.48 -22.52 0.38
C ALA A 45 4.46 -22.12 -1.10
N LYS A 46 3.39 -21.46 -1.53
CA LYS A 46 3.33 -20.86 -2.88
C LYS A 46 4.04 -19.52 -2.84
N THR A 47 5.07 -19.37 -3.67
CA THR A 47 5.86 -18.15 -3.80
C THR A 47 5.86 -17.67 -5.25
N ASN A 48 6.09 -16.38 -5.48
CA ASN A 48 6.15 -15.79 -6.82
C ASN A 48 7.53 -15.22 -7.17
N GLY A 49 8.50 -15.41 -6.28
CA GLY A 49 9.87 -14.94 -6.48
C GLY A 49 10.81 -15.42 -5.40
N SER A 50 12.00 -14.83 -5.39
CA SER A 50 13.01 -15.05 -4.35
C SER A 50 13.74 -13.77 -4.01
N THR A 51 14.19 -13.65 -2.77
CA THR A 51 15.00 -12.54 -2.29
C THR A 51 16.34 -13.08 -1.79
N ASP A 52 17.44 -12.50 -2.27
CA ASP A 52 18.77 -12.83 -1.79
C ASP A 52 19.01 -12.09 -0.46
N ASN A 53 19.32 -12.83 0.59
CA ASN A 53 19.60 -12.25 1.92
C ASN A 53 21.10 -12.16 2.22
N GLY A 54 21.95 -12.35 1.20
CA GLY A 54 23.41 -12.37 1.32
C GLY A 54 24.00 -13.76 1.59
N SER A 55 23.17 -14.75 1.94
CA SER A 55 23.60 -16.13 2.20
C SER A 55 22.89 -17.14 1.30
N ILE A 56 21.59 -16.96 1.12
CA ILE A 56 20.75 -17.84 0.28
C ILE A 56 19.68 -17.01 -0.45
N LYS A 57 19.13 -17.59 -1.52
CA LYS A 57 17.92 -17.08 -2.16
C LYS A 57 16.68 -17.60 -1.43
N VAL A 58 16.03 -16.74 -0.68
CA VAL A 58 14.82 -17.06 0.11
C VAL A 58 13.60 -17.06 -0.80
N PRO A 59 12.85 -18.18 -0.93
CA PRO A 59 11.57 -18.17 -1.64
C PRO A 59 10.63 -17.13 -1.00
N SER A 60 10.06 -16.24 -1.80
CA SER A 60 9.35 -15.07 -1.31
C SER A 60 8.02 -14.86 -2.04
N VAL A 61 7.06 -14.28 -1.32
CA VAL A 61 5.87 -13.66 -1.92
C VAL A 61 6.15 -12.17 -2.03
N LEU A 62 6.38 -11.71 -3.26
CA LEU A 62 6.69 -10.31 -3.55
C LEU A 62 5.42 -9.60 -3.99
N LEU A 63 5.02 -8.57 -3.24
CA LEU A 63 3.90 -7.70 -3.55
C LEU A 63 4.40 -6.43 -4.25
N THR A 64 3.60 -5.92 -5.18
CA THR A 64 3.94 -4.71 -5.93
C THR A 64 3.38 -3.48 -5.22
N PRO A 65 4.23 -2.58 -4.71
CA PRO A 65 3.77 -1.31 -4.15
C PRO A 65 3.24 -0.39 -5.25
N VAL A 66 2.35 0.54 -4.85
CA VAL A 66 1.74 1.49 -5.78
C VAL A 66 2.25 2.90 -5.51
N GLY A 67 2.84 3.53 -6.50
CA GLY A 67 3.18 4.96 -6.45
C GLY A 67 1.92 5.81 -6.46
N ILE A 68 1.75 6.65 -5.43
CA ILE A 68 0.58 7.52 -5.28
C ILE A 68 0.97 8.95 -5.60
N THR A 69 0.26 9.52 -6.56
CA THR A 69 0.33 10.92 -6.96
C THR A 69 -1.08 11.55 -6.84
N LYS A 70 -1.22 12.85 -7.12
CA LYS A 70 -2.54 13.51 -7.15
C LYS A 70 -3.60 12.75 -7.97
N LYS A 71 -3.17 12.05 -9.03
CA LYS A 71 -4.08 11.37 -9.99
C LYS A 71 -4.73 10.11 -9.43
N ASN A 72 -4.13 9.49 -8.42
CA ASN A 72 -4.57 8.17 -7.94
C ASN A 72 -4.68 8.04 -6.41
N VAL A 73 -4.70 9.13 -5.65
CA VAL A 73 -4.96 9.12 -4.18
C VAL A 73 -6.21 8.32 -3.84
N LYS A 74 -7.23 8.37 -4.71
CA LYS A 74 -8.49 7.61 -4.54
C LYS A 74 -8.29 6.11 -4.36
N VAL A 75 -7.20 5.53 -4.85
CA VAL A 75 -6.91 4.09 -4.72
C VAL A 75 -6.75 3.71 -3.25
N VAL A 76 -6.05 4.53 -2.48
CA VAL A 76 -5.80 4.30 -1.05
C VAL A 76 -7.09 4.39 -0.23
N ILE A 77 -7.98 5.31 -0.62
CA ILE A 77 -9.30 5.49 0.01
C ILE A 77 -10.24 4.34 -0.36
N ALA A 78 -10.29 3.96 -1.64
CA ALA A 78 -11.14 2.87 -2.12
C ALA A 78 -10.77 1.51 -1.51
N ASP A 79 -9.48 1.28 -1.24
CA ASP A 79 -8.99 0.09 -0.55
C ASP A 79 -9.28 0.10 0.97
N GLY A 80 -9.80 1.21 1.49
CA GLY A 80 -10.14 1.36 2.91
C GLY A 80 -8.91 1.54 3.82
N PHE A 81 -7.72 1.76 3.26
CA PHE A 81 -6.51 1.95 4.05
C PHE A 81 -6.51 3.28 4.81
N GLN A 82 -7.00 4.35 4.17
CA GLN A 82 -7.21 5.65 4.81
C GLN A 82 -8.67 6.09 4.62
N LYS A 83 -9.20 6.82 5.59
CA LYS A 83 -10.55 7.37 5.51
C LYS A 83 -10.53 8.70 4.75
N LYS A 84 -11.47 8.85 3.81
CA LYS A 84 -11.68 10.12 3.08
C LYS A 84 -11.83 11.31 4.04
N ALA A 85 -12.62 11.13 5.12
CA ALA A 85 -12.87 12.20 6.09
C ALA A 85 -11.58 12.75 6.72
N ASP A 86 -10.59 11.88 6.97
CA ASP A 86 -9.31 12.29 7.58
C ASP A 86 -8.40 12.96 6.54
N VAL A 87 -8.28 12.36 5.35
CA VAL A 87 -7.44 12.88 4.27
C VAL A 87 -7.95 14.21 3.74
N CYS A 88 -9.26 14.35 3.59
CA CYS A 88 -9.87 15.51 2.92
C CYS A 88 -10.29 16.65 3.86
N LYS A 89 -10.17 16.49 5.17
CA LYS A 89 -10.57 17.49 6.15
C LYS A 89 -9.92 18.86 5.86
N GLY A 90 -10.75 19.85 5.56
CA GLY A 90 -10.30 21.23 5.25
C GLY A 90 -9.71 21.42 3.84
N ILE A 91 -9.67 20.36 3.02
CA ILE A 91 -9.24 20.40 1.61
C ILE A 91 -10.22 19.69 0.67
N GLU A 92 -11.51 19.70 1.02
CA GLU A 92 -12.57 18.93 0.34
C GLU A 92 -12.68 19.25 -1.16
N LYS A 93 -12.53 20.54 -1.51
CA LYS A 93 -12.54 20.99 -2.91
C LYS A 93 -11.38 20.38 -3.70
N LEU A 94 -10.19 20.34 -3.07
CA LEU A 94 -8.99 19.78 -3.68
C LEU A 94 -9.12 18.26 -3.84
N CYS A 95 -9.67 17.57 -2.85
CA CYS A 95 -10.00 16.15 -2.94
C CYS A 95 -10.91 15.86 -4.12
N SER A 96 -12.03 16.59 -4.22
CA SER A 96 -13.02 16.42 -5.30
C SER A 96 -12.40 16.66 -6.68
N ALA A 97 -11.57 17.71 -6.81
CA ALA A 97 -10.85 18.03 -8.05
C ALA A 97 -9.88 16.91 -8.48
N ASN A 98 -9.36 16.13 -7.54
CA ASN A 98 -8.44 15.01 -7.80
C ASN A 98 -9.15 13.63 -7.76
N GLY A 99 -10.48 13.60 -7.84
CA GLY A 99 -11.27 12.38 -7.97
C GLY A 99 -11.44 11.60 -6.66
N VAL A 100 -11.13 12.18 -5.52
CA VAL A 100 -11.45 11.63 -4.19
C VAL A 100 -12.85 12.09 -3.82
N LYS A 101 -13.83 11.32 -4.30
CA LYS A 101 -15.27 11.62 -4.11
C LYS A 101 -15.84 10.93 -2.89
#